data_3cb7ed1c08521f1df71f9f0d30272f35
#
_entry.id   3cb7ed1c08521f1df71f9f0d30272f35
#
_cell.length_a   1.000
_cell.length_b   1.000
_cell.length_c   1.000
_cell.angle_alpha   90.00
_cell.angle_beta   90.00
_cell.angle_gamma   90.00
#
_symmetry.space_group_name_H-M   'P 1'
#
loop_
_entity.id
_entity.type
_entity.pdbx_description
1 polymer ?
#
loop_
_entity_poly.entity_id
_entity_poly.type
_entity_poly.pdbx_seq_one_letter_code
_entity_poly.pdbx_strand_id
1 'polypeptide(L)'
;MLLNFTFKNFASFRDVQQFSMEIPSKENSEQWKYPELSTVTALYGANASGKSSFLAALWFVSSFVRDGYVSGVGESEIPRRGFLLDHLSATDASEFSIEMYAEDGYRYIYEFAVTDTTVEYEELTAYYSRRPSLLYSRNL
;
A
#
# COMPACT_ATOMS: atom_id res chain seq x y z
N MET A 1 2.87 13.15 -1.23
CA MET A 1 2.03 13.20 -0.01
C MET A 1 1.09 11.99 -0.04
N LEU A 2 1.02 11.20 1.05
CA LEU A 2 0.13 10.03 1.14
C LEU A 2 -1.33 10.46 1.11
N LEU A 3 -2.13 9.76 0.33
CA LEU A 3 -3.58 9.95 0.22
C LEU A 3 -4.31 8.77 0.86
N ASN A 4 -4.12 7.58 0.34
CA ASN A 4 -4.71 6.34 0.85
C ASN A 4 -3.66 5.24 0.96
N PHE A 5 -3.84 4.37 1.92
CA PHE A 5 -3.03 3.15 2.09
C PHE A 5 -3.94 1.99 2.43
N THR A 6 -3.85 0.95 1.62
CA THR A 6 -4.59 -0.30 1.80
C THR A 6 -3.62 -1.46 1.83
N PHE A 7 -3.84 -2.41 2.72
CA PHE A 7 -3.05 -3.63 2.76
C PHE A 7 -3.88 -4.81 3.30
N LYS A 8 -3.44 -6.01 2.99
CA LYS A 8 -4.07 -7.27 3.38
C LYS A 8 -3.00 -8.33 3.65
N ASN A 9 -3.31 -9.27 4.52
CA ASN A 9 -2.45 -10.41 4.85
C ASN A 9 -1.04 -9.98 5.28
N PHE A 10 -0.94 -9.09 6.26
CA PHE A 10 0.35 -8.62 6.76
C PHE A 10 0.38 -8.52 8.29
N ALA A 11 1.39 -9.12 8.91
CA ALA A 11 1.65 -9.13 10.34
C ALA A 11 0.43 -9.62 11.14
N SER A 12 -0.23 -8.76 11.93
CA SER A 12 -1.42 -9.10 12.71
C SER A 12 -2.74 -8.93 11.96
N PHE A 13 -2.71 -8.56 10.70
CA PHE A 13 -3.90 -8.29 9.89
C PHE A 13 -4.07 -9.34 8.81
N ARG A 14 -5.14 -10.12 8.87
CA ARG A 14 -5.56 -11.04 7.83
C ARG A 14 -6.36 -10.32 6.74
N ASP A 15 -7.38 -9.61 7.17
CA ASP A 15 -8.33 -8.96 6.28
C ASP A 15 -7.83 -7.58 5.83
N VAL A 16 -8.44 -7.05 4.78
CA VAL A 16 -8.09 -5.74 4.23
C VAL A 16 -8.19 -4.65 5.28
N GLN A 17 -7.14 -3.87 5.39
CA GLN A 17 -7.08 -2.65 6.19
C GLN A 17 -6.96 -1.45 5.25
N GLN A 18 -7.71 -0.40 5.54
CA GLN A 18 -7.68 0.85 4.77
C GLN A 18 -7.43 2.03 5.68
N PHE A 19 -6.56 2.91 5.26
CA PHE A 19 -6.22 4.15 5.92
C PHE A 19 -6.27 5.30 4.93
N SER A 20 -6.86 6.42 5.32
CA SER A 20 -6.96 7.62 4.49
C SER A 20 -6.48 8.85 5.24
N MET A 21 -5.77 9.71 4.52
CA MET A 21 -5.40 11.05 4.96
C MET A 21 -6.40 12.12 4.46
N GLU A 22 -7.42 11.72 3.74
CA GLU A 22 -8.46 12.63 3.26
C GLU A 22 -9.26 13.17 4.44
N ILE A 23 -9.49 14.49 4.44
CA ILE A 23 -10.40 15.13 5.38
C ILE A 23 -11.81 15.00 4.83
N PRO A 24 -12.75 14.36 5.57
CA PRO A 24 -14.12 14.25 5.12
C PRO A 24 -14.74 15.65 4.92
N SER A 25 -14.97 16.05 3.67
CA SER A 25 -15.67 17.29 3.38
C SER A 25 -17.17 17.10 3.53
N LYS A 26 -17.85 18.08 4.15
CA LYS A 26 -19.32 18.09 4.24
C LYS A 26 -20.00 18.49 2.94
N GLU A 27 -19.28 19.01 1.99
CA GLU A 27 -19.78 19.41 0.68
C GLU A 27 -19.25 18.42 -0.37
N ASN A 28 -20.17 17.91 -1.19
CA ASN A 28 -19.85 17.19 -2.44
C ASN A 28 -19.15 18.19 -3.41
N SER A 29 -17.90 18.51 -3.12
CA SER A 29 -17.12 19.29 -4.07
C SER A 29 -16.79 18.39 -5.25
N GLU A 30 -17.23 18.77 -6.43
CA GLU A 30 -16.82 18.15 -7.71
C GLU A 30 -15.31 18.31 -7.99
N GLN A 31 -14.53 18.60 -6.96
CA GLN A 31 -13.07 18.75 -7.05
C GLN A 31 -12.40 17.38 -7.11
N TRP A 32 -12.48 16.78 -8.31
CA TRP A 32 -11.78 15.52 -8.60
C TRP A 32 -10.25 15.62 -8.45
N LYS A 33 -9.71 16.82 -8.32
CA LYS A 33 -8.28 17.05 -8.51
C LYS A 33 -7.46 16.97 -7.21
N TYR A 34 -8.00 17.43 -6.10
CA TYR A 34 -7.24 17.50 -4.85
C TYR A 34 -8.19 17.46 -3.65
N PRO A 35 -8.44 16.28 -3.05
CA PRO A 35 -9.11 16.25 -1.76
C PRO A 35 -8.27 17.02 -0.73
N GLU A 36 -8.93 17.62 0.23
CA GLU A 36 -8.24 18.21 1.36
C GLU A 36 -7.60 17.09 2.19
N LEU A 37 -6.30 17.20 2.45
CA LEU A 37 -5.53 16.18 3.13
C LEU A 37 -5.06 16.66 4.50
N SER A 38 -5.16 15.79 5.48
CA SER A 38 -4.51 15.98 6.78
C SER A 38 -2.99 15.82 6.62
N THR A 39 -2.24 16.73 7.18
CA THR A 39 -0.77 16.64 7.24
C THR A 39 -0.29 15.78 8.41
N VAL A 40 -1.17 15.52 9.38
CA VAL A 40 -0.87 14.73 10.57
C VAL A 40 -2.09 13.90 10.95
N THR A 41 -1.87 12.61 11.17
CA THR A 41 -2.90 11.71 11.70
C THR A 41 -2.33 10.92 12.87
N ALA A 42 -3.14 10.78 13.92
CA ALA A 42 -2.76 10.02 15.10
C ALA A 42 -3.52 8.68 15.15
N LEU A 43 -2.78 7.60 15.39
CA LEU A 43 -3.33 6.27 15.58
C LEU A 43 -3.44 5.95 17.08
N TYR A 44 -4.66 5.73 17.54
CA TYR A 44 -4.96 5.35 18.92
C TYR A 44 -5.52 3.92 18.98
N GLY A 45 -5.28 3.27 20.09
CA GLY A 45 -5.83 1.93 20.35
C GLY A 45 -5.15 1.25 21.53
N ALA A 46 -5.77 0.19 22.03
CA ALA A 46 -5.23 -0.64 23.11
C ALA A 46 -3.88 -1.28 22.74
N ASN A 47 -3.17 -1.80 23.72
CA ASN A 47 -1.99 -2.63 23.44
C ASN A 47 -2.41 -3.86 22.60
N ALA A 48 -1.54 -4.27 21.69
CA ALA A 48 -1.80 -5.35 20.74
C ALA A 48 -2.93 -5.10 19.71
N SER A 49 -3.42 -3.87 19.55
CA SER A 49 -4.45 -3.51 18.55
C SER A 49 -3.93 -3.40 17.10
N GLY A 50 -2.65 -3.69 16.85
CA GLY A 50 -2.09 -3.67 15.50
C GLY A 50 -1.42 -2.34 15.08
N LYS A 51 -1.34 -1.32 15.93
CA LYS A 51 -0.69 -0.02 15.59
C LYS A 51 0.72 -0.18 15.01
N SER A 52 1.55 -0.96 15.67
CA SER A 52 2.92 -1.24 15.20
C SER A 52 2.94 -2.06 13.91
N SER A 53 1.99 -2.98 13.72
CA SER A 53 1.84 -3.76 12.48
C SER A 53 1.44 -2.88 11.30
N PHE A 54 0.59 -1.88 11.53
CA PHE A 54 0.24 -0.88 10.52
C PHE A 54 1.47 -0.05 10.08
N LEU A 55 2.24 0.46 11.04
CA LEU A 55 3.47 1.19 10.73
C LEU A 55 4.51 0.30 10.04
N ALA A 56 4.58 -0.98 10.42
CA ALA A 56 5.44 -1.95 9.76
C ALA A 56 5.02 -2.21 8.30
N ALA A 57 3.72 -2.20 7.99
CA ALA A 57 3.22 -2.32 6.62
C ALA A 57 3.66 -1.12 5.76
N LEU A 58 3.52 0.12 6.25
CA LEU A 58 4.02 1.32 5.57
C LEU A 58 5.54 1.28 5.37
N TRP A 59 6.27 0.85 6.39
CA TRP A 59 7.73 0.67 6.29
C TRP A 59 8.10 -0.36 5.24
N PHE A 60 7.40 -1.50 5.21
CA PHE A 60 7.63 -2.55 4.22
C PHE A 60 7.45 -2.03 2.80
N VAL A 61 6.34 -1.33 2.50
CA VAL A 61 6.10 -0.74 1.17
C VAL A 61 7.20 0.26 0.81
N SER A 62 7.56 1.15 1.72
CA SER A 62 8.62 2.13 1.49
C SER A 62 9.97 1.49 1.19
N SER A 63 10.33 0.43 1.93
CA SER A 63 11.57 -0.31 1.71
C SER A 63 11.53 -1.11 0.42
N PHE A 64 10.40 -1.75 0.11
CA PHE A 64 10.21 -2.52 -1.12
C PHE A 64 10.40 -1.65 -2.37
N VAL A 65 9.83 -0.43 -2.37
CA VAL A 65 9.99 0.52 -3.49
C VAL A 65 11.42 1.06 -3.57
N ARG A 66 12.01 1.43 -2.43
CA ARG A 66 13.34 2.04 -2.39
C ARG A 66 14.44 1.08 -2.80
N ASP A 67 14.39 -0.14 -2.27
CA ASP A 67 15.49 -1.10 -2.40
C ASP A 67 15.35 -1.93 -3.68
N GLY A 68 14.18 -1.91 -4.30
CA GLY A 68 13.85 -2.63 -5.54
C GLY A 68 13.99 -4.15 -5.39
N TYR A 69 12.93 -4.90 -5.61
CA TYR A 69 13.04 -6.36 -5.66
C TYR A 69 13.34 -6.82 -7.08
N VAL A 70 14.56 -7.29 -7.31
CA VAL A 70 14.97 -7.87 -8.59
C VAL A 70 14.74 -9.38 -8.52
N SER A 71 13.64 -9.84 -9.10
CA SER A 71 13.39 -11.28 -9.26
C SER A 71 14.53 -11.94 -10.03
N GLY A 72 15.16 -12.95 -9.46
CA GLY A 72 16.12 -13.81 -10.16
C GLY A 72 17.60 -13.50 -9.94
N VAL A 73 17.98 -12.51 -9.13
CA VAL A 73 19.37 -12.29 -8.73
C VAL A 73 19.55 -12.72 -7.28
N GLY A 74 19.73 -14.02 -7.07
CA GLY A 74 19.96 -14.63 -5.76
C GLY A 74 18.66 -15.05 -5.06
N GLU A 75 18.75 -16.13 -4.29
CA GLU A 75 17.65 -16.71 -3.49
C GLU A 75 17.31 -15.87 -2.25
N SER A 76 17.18 -14.55 -2.40
CA SER A 76 16.79 -13.70 -1.27
C SER A 76 15.28 -13.70 -1.11
N GLU A 77 14.82 -14.23 0.01
CA GLU A 77 13.41 -14.14 0.39
C GLU A 77 12.96 -12.67 0.50
N ILE A 78 11.73 -12.40 0.07
CA ILE A 78 11.08 -11.11 0.32
C ILE A 78 10.75 -11.04 1.82
N PRO A 79 11.26 -10.06 2.57
CA PRO A 79 11.08 -10.01 4.02
C PRO A 79 9.66 -9.57 4.41
N ARG A 80 8.64 -10.15 3.75
CA ARG A 80 7.26 -9.91 4.13
C ARG A 80 6.94 -10.62 5.46
N ARG A 81 5.93 -10.15 6.14
CA ARG A 81 5.40 -10.73 7.38
C ARG A 81 3.94 -11.09 7.17
N GLY A 82 3.67 -12.22 6.50
CA GLY A 82 2.30 -12.72 6.32
C GLY A 82 1.59 -13.00 7.65
N PHE A 83 0.26 -13.05 7.63
CA PHE A 83 -0.53 -13.43 8.80
C PHE A 83 -0.37 -14.93 9.06
N LEU A 84 0.10 -15.30 10.26
CA LEU A 84 0.52 -16.66 10.59
C LEU A 84 -0.51 -17.48 11.40
N LEU A 85 -1.61 -16.88 11.83
CA LEU A 85 -2.60 -17.57 12.67
C LEU A 85 -3.63 -18.36 11.84
N ASP A 86 -3.50 -18.36 10.53
CA ASP A 86 -4.32 -19.10 9.60
C ASP A 86 -3.43 -19.74 8.52
N HIS A 87 -3.57 -21.03 8.28
CA HIS A 87 -2.73 -21.76 7.34
C HIS A 87 -2.86 -21.27 5.88
N LEU A 88 -4.05 -20.84 5.46
CA LEU A 88 -4.26 -20.32 4.11
C LEU A 88 -3.58 -18.98 3.94
N SER A 89 -3.78 -18.08 4.89
CA SER A 89 -3.16 -16.74 4.85
C SER A 89 -1.64 -16.78 4.91
N ALA A 90 -1.05 -17.79 5.55
CA ALA A 90 0.40 -17.94 5.61
C ALA A 90 1.05 -18.15 4.24
N THR A 91 0.35 -18.81 3.31
CA THR A 91 0.80 -19.10 1.93
C THR A 91 0.32 -18.09 0.91
N ASP A 92 -0.77 -17.38 1.18
CA ASP A 92 -1.33 -16.38 0.29
C ASP A 92 -0.43 -15.14 0.20
N ALA A 93 -0.51 -14.42 -0.91
CA ALA A 93 0.19 -13.16 -1.08
C ALA A 93 -0.25 -12.10 -0.06
N SER A 94 0.68 -11.25 0.34
CA SER A 94 0.35 -9.98 0.98
C SER A 94 0.12 -8.94 -0.11
N GLU A 95 -1.01 -8.23 -0.03
CA GLU A 95 -1.42 -7.24 -1.01
C GLU A 95 -1.26 -5.83 -0.43
N PHE A 96 -0.80 -4.89 -1.26
CA PHE A 96 -0.59 -3.50 -0.87
C PHE A 96 -1.05 -2.57 -1.98
N SER A 97 -1.67 -1.46 -1.59
CA SER A 97 -1.99 -0.35 -2.48
C SER A 97 -1.68 0.97 -1.77
N ILE A 98 -0.91 1.82 -2.42
CA ILE A 98 -0.57 3.15 -1.92
C ILE A 98 -0.96 4.19 -2.95
N GLU A 99 -1.76 5.15 -2.53
CA GLU A 99 -2.19 6.28 -3.33
C GLU A 99 -1.55 7.55 -2.80
N MET A 100 -0.93 8.33 -3.68
CA MET A 100 -0.16 9.50 -3.28
C MET A 100 -0.17 10.60 -4.32
N TYR A 101 0.05 11.83 -3.86
CA TYR A 101 0.49 12.93 -4.73
C TYR A 101 2.01 13.00 -4.71
N ALA A 102 2.63 12.98 -5.91
CA ALA A 102 4.05 13.18 -6.07
C ALA A 102 4.41 14.68 -6.09
N GLU A 103 5.70 15.00 -6.20
CA GLU A 103 6.20 16.38 -6.22
C GLU A 103 5.75 17.15 -7.47
N ASP A 104 5.47 16.44 -8.56
CA ASP A 104 4.93 17.00 -9.80
C ASP A 104 3.44 17.41 -9.70
N GLY A 105 2.81 17.15 -8.55
CA GLY A 105 1.41 17.46 -8.28
C GLY A 105 0.41 16.48 -8.89
N TYR A 106 0.85 15.39 -9.50
CA TYR A 106 -0.05 14.36 -10.01
C TYR A 106 -0.30 13.25 -9.00
N ARG A 107 -1.45 12.59 -9.15
CA ARG A 107 -1.85 11.46 -8.33
C ARG A 107 -1.34 10.18 -8.94
N TYR A 108 -0.76 9.33 -8.08
CA TYR A 108 -0.27 8.01 -8.44
C TYR A 108 -0.89 6.95 -7.54
N ILE A 109 -1.16 5.79 -8.12
CA ILE A 109 -1.53 4.59 -7.37
C ILE A 109 -0.47 3.53 -7.71
N TYR A 110 0.14 2.99 -6.67
CA TYR A 110 1.07 1.87 -6.79
C TYR A 110 0.52 0.68 -6.02
N GLU A 111 0.36 -0.43 -6.70
CA GLU A 111 -0.24 -1.65 -6.18
C GLU A 111 0.68 -2.84 -6.44
N PHE A 112 0.79 -3.72 -5.48
CA PHE A 112 1.54 -4.96 -5.65
C PHE A 112 1.08 -6.06 -4.70
N ALA A 113 1.34 -7.31 -5.09
CA ALA A 113 1.13 -8.50 -4.30
C ALA A 113 2.40 -9.33 -4.26
N VAL A 114 2.80 -9.77 -3.06
CA VAL A 114 4.04 -10.52 -2.84
C VAL A 114 3.82 -11.72 -1.95
N THR A 115 4.49 -12.83 -2.28
CA THR A 115 4.72 -13.97 -1.40
C THR A 115 6.10 -13.83 -0.74
N ASP A 116 6.58 -14.85 -0.05
CA ASP A 116 7.92 -14.85 0.54
C ASP A 116 9.04 -14.89 -0.49
N THR A 117 8.74 -15.30 -1.72
CA THR A 117 9.74 -15.51 -2.78
C THR A 117 9.43 -14.80 -4.09
N THR A 118 8.22 -14.30 -4.28
CA THR A 118 7.72 -13.90 -5.59
C THR A 118 6.90 -12.62 -5.52
N VAL A 119 7.08 -11.76 -6.50
CA VAL A 119 6.16 -10.65 -6.79
C VAL A 119 5.13 -11.17 -7.79
N GLU A 120 3.91 -11.44 -7.34
CA GLU A 120 2.84 -11.99 -8.17
C GLU A 120 2.24 -10.95 -9.11
N TYR A 121 2.15 -9.72 -8.61
CA TYR A 121 1.54 -8.61 -9.30
C TYR A 121 2.21 -7.31 -8.89
N GLU A 122 2.36 -6.39 -9.84
CA GLU A 122 2.84 -5.03 -9.58
C GLU A 122 2.33 -4.08 -10.65
N GLU A 123 1.76 -2.95 -10.24
CA GLU A 123 1.23 -1.94 -11.14
C GLU A 123 1.48 -0.52 -10.62
N LEU A 124 1.82 0.39 -11.53
CA LEU A 124 1.90 1.81 -11.28
C LEU A 124 1.00 2.55 -12.26
N THR A 125 0.03 3.26 -11.74
CA THR A 125 -0.92 4.08 -12.49
C THR A 125 -0.79 5.55 -12.11
N ALA A 126 -0.79 6.44 -13.11
CA ALA A 126 -0.79 7.90 -12.91
C ALA A 126 -2.10 8.53 -13.38
N TYR A 127 -2.47 9.63 -12.74
CA TYR A 127 -3.64 10.44 -13.08
C TYR A 127 -3.21 11.85 -13.48
N TYR A 128 -2.83 12.01 -14.73
CA TYR A 128 -2.56 13.32 -15.36
C TYR A 128 -3.85 14.07 -15.71
N SER A 129 -4.98 13.34 -15.72
CA SER A 129 -6.33 13.82 -15.98
C SER A 129 -7.32 12.96 -15.19
N ARG A 130 -8.62 13.04 -15.50
CA ARG A 130 -9.64 12.14 -14.94
C ARG A 130 -9.46 10.67 -15.34
N ARG A 131 -8.71 10.39 -16.41
CA ARG A 131 -8.46 9.01 -16.88
C ARG A 131 -7.14 8.50 -16.32
N PRO A 132 -7.11 7.26 -15.82
CA PRO A 132 -5.87 6.62 -15.41
C PRO A 132 -4.96 6.38 -16.63
N SER A 133 -3.67 6.51 -16.41
CA SER A 133 -2.61 6.17 -17.35
C SER A 133 -1.73 5.12 -16.72
N LEU A 134 -1.78 3.91 -17.23
CA LEU A 134 -0.91 2.82 -16.79
C LEU A 134 0.53 3.14 -17.21
N LEU A 135 1.44 3.21 -16.24
CA LEU A 135 2.85 3.49 -16.47
C LEU A 135 3.68 2.20 -16.49
N TYR A 136 3.32 1.27 -15.63
CA TYR A 136 4.03 0.02 -15.47
C TYR A 136 3.08 -1.06 -14.97
N SER A 137 3.23 -2.27 -15.47
CA SER A 137 2.53 -3.46 -14.97
C SER A 137 3.41 -4.69 -15.12
N ARG A 138 3.43 -5.53 -14.09
CA ARG A 138 4.05 -6.83 -14.08
C ARG A 138 3.10 -7.84 -13.46
N ASN A 139 2.84 -8.91 -14.16
CA ASN A 139 2.14 -10.10 -13.67
C ASN A 139 3.02 -11.32 -13.91
N LEU A 140 3.02 -12.24 -12.97
CA LEU A 140 3.62 -13.57 -13.13
C LEU A 140 2.57 -14.56 -13.59
#